data_d7d2dbb9a96619ca9f5aa16374e274aa
#
_entry.id   d7d2dbb9a96619ca9f5aa16374e274aa
#
_cell.length_a   1.000
_cell.length_b   1.000
_cell.length_c   1.000
_cell.angle_alpha   90.00
_cell.angle_beta   90.00
_cell.angle_gamma   90.00
#
_symmetry.space_group_name_H-M   'P 1'
#
loop_
_entity.id
_entity.type
_entity.pdbx_description
1 polymer ?
#
loop_
_entity_poly.entity_id
_entity_poly.type
_entity_poly.pdbx_seq_one_letter_code
_entity_poly.pdbx_strand_id
1 'polypeptide(L)'
;MEKINLKKLIKEAIFKKKGISLSEYMKMCMTHPKYGYYTKQYPIGFKGDFITSPEISQMFGELIGLWVVQAWVDHDKPPEFSLVELGPGNGTLMEDILRATKSISEFHKALKIT
;
A
#
# COMPACT_ATOMS: atom_id res chain seq x y z
N MET A 1 -31.24 -7.85 -22.19
CA MET A 1 -30.76 -7.99 -20.77
C MET A 1 -29.94 -6.79 -20.41
N GLU A 2 -30.40 -6.01 -19.44
CA GLU A 2 -29.67 -4.82 -18.96
C GLU A 2 -28.37 -5.26 -18.28
N LYS A 3 -27.23 -4.75 -18.73
CA LYS A 3 -25.92 -5.07 -18.11
C LYS A 3 -25.92 -4.64 -16.65
N ILE A 4 -25.79 -5.60 -15.72
CA ILE A 4 -25.61 -5.31 -14.30
C ILE A 4 -24.32 -4.50 -14.17
N ASN A 5 -24.42 -3.34 -13.55
CA ASN A 5 -23.29 -2.46 -13.25
C ASN A 5 -23.33 -2.01 -11.78
N LEU A 6 -22.25 -1.40 -11.30
CA LEU A 6 -22.13 -0.97 -9.90
C LEU A 6 -23.28 -0.02 -9.49
N LYS A 7 -23.67 0.90 -10.36
CA LYS A 7 -24.77 1.86 -10.09
C LYS A 7 -26.10 1.16 -9.80
N LYS A 8 -26.41 0.08 -10.53
CA LYS A 8 -27.62 -0.71 -10.31
C LYS A 8 -27.56 -1.44 -8.95
N LEU A 9 -26.44 -2.04 -8.63
CA LEU A 9 -26.23 -2.72 -7.33
C LEU A 9 -26.37 -1.75 -6.15
N ILE A 10 -25.80 -0.56 -6.26
CA ILE A 10 -25.92 0.49 -5.22
C ILE A 10 -27.39 0.91 -5.05
N LYS A 11 -28.11 1.17 -6.16
CA LYS A 11 -29.53 1.52 -6.11
C LYS A 11 -30.38 0.42 -5.45
N GLU A 12 -30.12 -0.84 -5.80
CA GLU A 12 -30.80 -1.98 -5.18
C GLU A 12 -30.51 -2.09 -3.68
N ALA A 13 -29.26 -1.87 -3.26
CA ALA A 13 -28.88 -1.85 -1.85
C ALA A 13 -29.61 -0.75 -1.07
N ILE A 14 -29.63 0.47 -1.64
CA ILE A 14 -30.34 1.62 -1.06
C ILE A 14 -31.84 1.32 -0.93
N PHE A 15 -32.45 0.75 -1.95
CA PHE A 15 -33.89 0.44 -1.96
C PHE A 15 -34.23 -0.62 -0.89
N LYS A 16 -33.46 -1.74 -0.86
CA LYS A 16 -33.68 -2.84 0.08
C LYS A 16 -33.52 -2.43 1.54
N LYS A 17 -32.54 -1.58 1.84
CA LYS A 17 -32.19 -1.17 3.23
C LYS A 17 -32.80 0.16 3.63
N LYS A 18 -33.58 0.80 2.76
CA LYS A 18 -34.10 2.17 2.95
C LYS A 18 -32.99 3.21 3.19
N GLY A 19 -31.80 2.97 2.64
CA GLY A 19 -30.59 3.75 2.77
C GLY A 19 -29.37 2.84 3.00
N ILE A 20 -28.19 3.37 2.75
CA ILE A 20 -26.91 2.74 3.08
C ILE A 20 -25.99 3.78 3.73
N SER A 21 -25.07 3.35 4.59
CA SER A 21 -24.08 4.23 5.19
C SER A 21 -23.05 4.70 4.16
N LEU A 22 -22.38 5.83 4.44
CA LEU A 22 -21.26 6.30 3.60
C LEU A 22 -20.16 5.24 3.51
N SER A 23 -19.84 4.57 4.62
CA SER A 23 -18.86 3.49 4.66
C SER A 23 -19.24 2.34 3.72
N GLU A 24 -20.50 1.91 3.72
CA GLU A 24 -20.99 0.85 2.84
C GLU A 24 -20.95 1.30 1.36
N TYR A 25 -21.34 2.53 1.08
CA TYR A 25 -21.23 3.11 -0.26
C TYR A 25 -19.78 3.12 -0.76
N MET A 26 -18.84 3.62 0.06
CA MET A 26 -17.42 3.68 -0.26
C MET A 26 -16.85 2.27 -0.47
N LYS A 27 -17.20 1.32 0.39
CA LYS A 27 -16.80 -0.08 0.22
C LYS A 27 -17.26 -0.65 -1.11
N MET A 28 -18.52 -0.42 -1.50
CA MET A 28 -19.03 -0.87 -2.80
C MET A 28 -18.27 -0.21 -3.97
N CYS A 29 -18.02 1.09 -3.91
CA CYS A 29 -17.32 1.82 -4.96
C CYS A 29 -15.85 1.40 -5.10
N MET A 30 -15.14 1.18 -4.01
CA MET A 30 -13.69 0.96 -4.01
C MET A 30 -13.31 -0.51 -4.14
N THR A 31 -14.00 -1.40 -3.44
CA THR A 31 -13.57 -2.80 -3.25
C THR A 31 -14.54 -3.86 -3.72
N HIS A 32 -15.63 -3.50 -4.44
CA HIS A 32 -16.55 -4.51 -4.98
C HIS A 32 -15.79 -5.47 -5.91
N PRO A 33 -15.87 -6.81 -5.71
CA PRO A 33 -15.01 -7.79 -6.40
C PRO A 33 -14.98 -7.68 -7.93
N LYS A 34 -16.09 -7.26 -8.54
CA LYS A 34 -16.23 -7.18 -10.00
C LYS A 34 -16.23 -5.76 -10.56
N TYR A 35 -16.63 -4.76 -9.76
CA TYR A 35 -16.92 -3.41 -10.24
C TYR A 35 -16.22 -2.33 -9.42
N GLY A 36 -15.50 -2.69 -8.35
CA GLY A 36 -14.77 -1.76 -7.50
C GLY A 36 -13.60 -1.12 -8.23
N TYR A 37 -13.31 0.11 -7.88
CA TYR A 37 -12.24 0.88 -8.47
C TYR A 37 -10.88 0.17 -8.34
N TYR A 38 -10.52 -0.27 -7.13
CA TYR A 38 -9.24 -0.95 -6.85
C TYR A 38 -9.19 -2.42 -7.30
N THR A 39 -10.33 -3.03 -7.64
CA THR A 39 -10.37 -4.42 -8.08
C THR A 39 -10.40 -4.57 -9.59
N LYS A 40 -10.76 -3.51 -10.32
CA LYS A 40 -10.96 -3.53 -11.75
C LYS A 40 -9.74 -3.11 -12.55
N GLN A 41 -8.88 -2.32 -12.00
CA GLN A 41 -7.68 -1.79 -12.63
C GLN A 41 -6.56 -1.63 -11.60
N TYR A 42 -5.32 -1.46 -12.08
CA TYR A 42 -4.17 -1.12 -11.23
C TYR A 42 -4.06 0.42 -11.14
N PRO A 43 -4.66 1.05 -10.13
CA PRO A 43 -4.71 2.51 -10.06
C PRO A 43 -3.42 3.14 -9.58
N ILE A 44 -2.47 2.34 -9.06
CA ILE A 44 -1.21 2.79 -8.48
C ILE A 44 -0.06 2.46 -9.44
N GLY A 45 0.88 3.39 -9.60
CA GLY A 45 2.05 3.28 -10.46
C GLY A 45 1.99 4.15 -11.70
N PHE A 46 3.04 4.13 -12.51
CA PHE A 46 3.25 5.02 -13.66
C PHE A 46 2.14 5.02 -14.71
N LYS A 47 1.37 3.92 -14.80
CA LYS A 47 0.23 3.76 -15.72
C LYS A 47 -1.13 3.86 -15.02
N GLY A 48 -1.13 4.14 -13.73
CA GLY A 48 -2.34 4.24 -12.91
C GLY A 48 -2.78 5.70 -12.73
N ASP A 49 -3.86 5.87 -11.97
CA ASP A 49 -4.41 7.19 -11.64
C ASP A 49 -3.63 7.87 -10.50
N PHE A 50 -2.79 7.11 -9.77
CA PHE A 50 -2.00 7.60 -8.63
C PHE A 50 -0.53 7.20 -8.79
N ILE A 51 0.36 8.18 -8.67
CA ILE A 51 1.80 7.97 -8.51
C ILE A 51 2.14 8.23 -7.05
N THR A 52 2.80 7.26 -6.39
CA THR A 52 3.23 7.38 -5.00
C THR A 52 4.68 7.84 -4.91
N SER A 53 5.09 8.42 -3.76
CA SER A 53 6.43 8.95 -3.57
C SER A 53 7.56 7.96 -3.91
N PRO A 54 7.48 6.66 -3.54
CA PRO A 54 8.48 5.68 -3.96
C PRO A 54 8.58 5.50 -5.48
N GLU A 55 7.48 5.62 -6.20
CA GLU A 55 7.45 5.50 -7.67
C GLU A 55 7.97 6.76 -8.38
N ILE A 56 8.00 7.92 -7.69
CA ILE A 56 8.51 9.18 -8.24
C ILE A 56 10.03 9.22 -8.17
N SER A 57 10.63 8.81 -7.03
CA SER A 57 12.05 8.95 -6.78
C SER A 57 12.59 7.91 -5.81
N GLN A 58 13.64 7.23 -6.20
CA GLN A 58 14.43 6.35 -5.35
C GLN A 58 14.93 7.05 -4.08
N MET A 59 15.21 8.35 -4.16
CA MET A 59 15.66 9.15 -3.02
C MET A 59 14.70 9.07 -1.85
N PHE A 60 13.40 8.96 -2.10
CA PHE A 60 12.41 8.82 -1.04
C PHE A 60 12.65 7.54 -0.20
N GLY A 61 12.77 6.39 -0.86
CA GLY A 61 13.05 5.12 -0.20
C GLY A 61 14.44 5.08 0.45
N GLU A 62 15.45 5.68 -0.20
CA GLU A 62 16.80 5.78 0.36
C GLU A 62 16.82 6.57 1.65
N LEU A 63 16.16 7.73 1.71
CA LEU A 63 16.07 8.54 2.93
C LEU A 63 15.30 7.82 4.04
N ILE A 64 14.21 7.14 3.72
CA ILE A 64 13.48 6.30 4.68
C ILE A 64 14.40 5.18 5.19
N GLY A 65 15.17 4.53 4.32
CA GLY A 65 16.14 3.50 4.70
C GLY A 65 17.18 4.00 5.69
N LEU A 66 17.77 5.17 5.42
CA LEU A 66 18.73 5.79 6.33
C LEU A 66 18.09 6.16 7.67
N TRP A 67 16.85 6.64 7.66
CA TRP A 67 16.12 6.92 8.89
C TRP A 67 15.84 5.65 9.70
N VAL A 68 15.47 4.54 9.06
CA VAL A 68 15.27 3.25 9.74
C VAL A 68 16.58 2.74 10.36
N VAL A 69 17.72 2.88 9.67
CA VAL A 69 19.04 2.56 10.23
C VAL A 69 19.33 3.43 11.45
N GLN A 70 19.07 4.74 11.36
CA GLN A 70 19.28 5.64 12.49
C GLN A 70 18.42 5.22 13.70
N ALA A 71 17.15 4.94 13.48
CA ALA A 71 16.24 4.45 14.51
C ALA A 71 16.77 3.14 15.16
N TRP A 72 17.28 2.20 14.35
CA TRP A 72 17.88 0.97 14.86
C TRP A 72 19.13 1.26 15.72
N VAL A 73 19.96 2.22 15.31
CA VAL A 73 21.12 2.66 16.10
C VAL A 73 20.69 3.30 17.41
N ASP A 74 19.70 4.20 17.38
CA ASP A 74 19.19 4.92 18.55
C ASP A 74 18.54 3.98 19.59
N HIS A 75 18.17 2.76 19.19
CA HIS A 75 17.68 1.69 20.05
C HIS A 75 18.75 0.65 20.40
N ASP A 76 20.02 1.06 20.44
CA ASP A 76 21.15 0.21 20.83
C ASP A 76 21.35 -1.02 19.94
N LYS A 77 21.01 -0.91 18.65
CA LYS A 77 21.21 -1.95 17.64
C LYS A 77 20.67 -3.32 18.06
N PRO A 78 19.37 -3.48 18.31
CA PRO A 78 18.82 -4.76 18.70
C PRO A 78 19.23 -5.85 17.71
N PRO A 79 19.54 -7.08 18.17
CA PRO A 79 20.03 -8.16 17.33
C PRO A 79 18.94 -8.68 16.37
N GLU A 80 17.69 -8.31 16.60
CA GLU A 80 16.55 -8.65 15.76
C GLU A 80 15.48 -7.56 15.86
N PHE A 81 14.94 -7.12 14.71
CA PHE A 81 13.80 -6.21 14.64
C PHE A 81 12.99 -6.47 13.36
N SER A 82 11.72 -6.12 13.39
CA SER A 82 10.83 -6.27 12.25
C SER A 82 10.56 -4.92 11.58
N LEU A 83 10.73 -4.88 10.26
CA LEU A 83 10.29 -3.79 9.41
C LEU A 83 9.05 -4.25 8.65
N VAL A 84 7.92 -3.58 8.89
CA VAL A 84 6.62 -3.95 8.34
C VAL A 84 6.16 -2.87 7.37
N GLU A 85 5.82 -3.26 6.14
CA GLU A 85 5.23 -2.38 5.15
C GLU A 85 3.77 -2.80 4.88
N LEU A 86 2.83 -1.91 5.19
CA LEU A 86 1.41 -2.15 4.95
C LEU A 86 1.03 -1.72 3.53
N GLY A 87 0.66 -2.69 2.69
CA GLY A 87 0.29 -2.42 1.30
C GLY A 87 1.49 -2.08 0.41
N PRO A 88 2.48 -2.98 0.28
CA PRO A 88 3.75 -2.71 -0.40
C PRO A 88 3.62 -2.42 -1.91
N GLY A 89 2.47 -2.66 -2.50
CA GLY A 89 2.28 -2.50 -3.94
C GLY A 89 3.28 -3.32 -4.74
N ASN A 90 4.15 -2.65 -5.51
CA ASN A 90 5.21 -3.29 -6.28
C ASN A 90 6.47 -3.60 -5.44
N GLY A 91 6.51 -3.19 -4.17
CA GLY A 91 7.66 -3.38 -3.29
C GLY A 91 8.78 -2.34 -3.50
N THR A 92 8.56 -1.30 -4.29
CA THR A 92 9.56 -0.28 -4.66
C THR A 92 10.19 0.38 -3.43
N LEU A 93 9.38 0.74 -2.42
CA LEU A 93 9.88 1.36 -1.19
C LEU A 93 10.85 0.43 -0.46
N MET A 94 10.45 -0.82 -0.24
CA MET A 94 11.27 -1.80 0.46
C MET A 94 12.55 -2.11 -0.32
N GLU A 95 12.48 -2.24 -1.65
CA GLU A 95 13.64 -2.44 -2.50
C GLU A 95 14.66 -1.30 -2.37
N ASP A 96 14.21 -0.06 -2.38
CA ASP A 96 15.07 1.13 -2.24
C ASP A 96 15.69 1.22 -0.83
N ILE A 97 14.93 0.91 0.23
CA ILE A 97 15.42 0.81 1.60
C ILE A 97 16.56 -0.21 1.68
N LEU A 98 16.35 -1.42 1.18
CA LEU A 98 17.34 -2.49 1.24
C LEU A 98 18.58 -2.17 0.42
N ARG A 99 18.42 -1.57 -0.73
CA ARG A 99 19.51 -1.15 -1.60
C ARG A 99 20.37 -0.07 -0.94
N ALA A 100 19.76 0.97 -0.39
CA ALA A 100 20.45 2.07 0.25
C ALA A 100 21.24 1.65 1.51
N THR A 101 20.72 0.67 2.24
CA THR A 101 21.33 0.20 3.50
C THR A 101 22.24 -1.01 3.33
N LYS A 102 22.45 -1.51 2.10
CA LYS A 102 23.16 -2.76 1.80
C LYS A 102 24.55 -2.87 2.42
N SER A 103 25.26 -1.74 2.56
CA SER A 103 26.60 -1.70 3.15
C SER A 103 26.64 -1.95 4.67
N ILE A 104 25.47 -1.91 5.34
CA ILE A 104 25.36 -2.04 6.79
C ILE A 104 24.98 -3.49 7.14
N SER A 105 25.97 -4.38 7.10
CA SER A 105 25.74 -5.83 7.23
C SER A 105 25.08 -6.26 8.54
N GLU A 106 25.40 -5.58 9.65
CA GLU A 106 24.80 -5.87 10.98
C GLU A 106 23.31 -5.55 10.99
N PHE A 107 22.91 -4.43 10.38
CA PHE A 107 21.52 -4.04 10.23
C PHE A 107 20.73 -5.12 9.43
N HIS A 108 21.29 -5.57 8.30
CA HIS A 108 20.64 -6.59 7.48
C HIS A 108 20.53 -7.96 8.16
N LYS A 109 21.49 -8.32 9.03
CA LYS A 109 21.40 -9.55 9.84
C LYS A 109 20.29 -9.48 10.89
N ALA A 110 20.04 -8.30 11.44
CA ALA A 110 19.02 -8.07 12.45
C ALA A 110 17.60 -7.90 11.86
N LEU A 111 17.50 -7.55 10.57
CA LEU A 111 16.27 -7.16 9.91
C LEU A 111 15.39 -8.37 9.54
N LYS A 112 14.12 -8.32 9.96
CA LYS A 112 13.03 -9.18 9.45
C LYS A 112 12.01 -8.32 8.71
N ILE A 113 11.68 -8.70 7.48
CA ILE A 113 10.73 -7.98 6.63
C ILE A 113 9.39 -8.71 6.63
N THR A 114 8.32 -7.96 6.75
CA THR A 114 6.94 -8.45 6.73
C THR A 114 6.04 -7.52 5.91
#